data_e86abf5be7fc60fb3a0f4b13cfaea04e
#
_entry.id   e86abf5be7fc60fb3a0f4b13cfaea04e
#
_cell.length_a   1.000
_cell.length_b   1.000
_cell.length_c   1.000
_cell.angle_alpha   90.00
_cell.angle_beta   90.00
_cell.angle_gamma   90.00
#
_symmetry.space_group_name_H-M   'P 1'
#
loop_
_entity.id
_entity.type
_entity.pdbx_description
1 polymer ?
#
loop_
_entity_poly.entity_id
_entity_poly.type
_entity_poly.pdbx_seq_one_letter_code
_entity_poly.pdbx_strand_id
1 'polypeptide(L)'
;MRNLYFAVCVIAAVAFVCGCTKTNDIEIEQESAGVDFFAQIDNVNTKTYIDGLKVRWEKDDKIAIQVTRNHTENAASPRGYSTSLGIYRLTDDAAGTNVGKFAHNRGEEKITGDEEFFAFYPASDCFVNEGNGYFYVDFPMTQYYEDNIGDKLPLPMYGIGSNRNVDFKYAGAVIKLRVWAEKKDSIHSCVISADNLSKKAFTYVKDGKWQGLSNSHDVNNLNMNMRKPLEISNDEGNPTVITMIIPLAGTKTLTNLKFSVNCESGGSELKKKSGLKVTPGTVVTFPVTKLTIVPDRMFVDGLEGEIDTEWVKTAKDSVRVTMVPASKLSIVDFHDIMEATRNLHDENKKIVLDLSRANAKESTLEGLNNDNKYVGFCGGSNRDNGIKNISKFYLPEGITTILNRAFAYSGYTEIVLPTTLTKISGSPSNGCDSLVWKIADGNKSFKADEKGALYDYGMKTLMVLNGGSGDSYTVKDGTTKIREWALYENSVIKTLTIPASVTELSADCISGTPNLTTIICRGTVPAEFKPNTGKNKVGPANQTKTIYVPKGCGKDYEAKWKILLNEGNWQVVEQN
;
A
#
# COMPACT_ATOMS: atom_id res chain seq x y z
N MET A 1 -47.42 -59.77 -12.78
CA MET A 1 -46.12 -59.45 -12.16
C MET A 1 -45.37 -58.27 -12.84
N ARG A 2 -45.88 -57.62 -13.83
CA ARG A 2 -45.21 -56.51 -14.51
C ARG A 2 -45.65 -55.11 -13.99
N ASN A 3 -46.74 -55.02 -13.27
CA ASN A 3 -47.28 -53.74 -12.78
C ASN A 3 -46.89 -53.41 -11.31
N LEU A 4 -46.20 -54.33 -10.61
CA LEU A 4 -45.78 -54.08 -9.25
C LEU A 4 -44.41 -53.40 -9.15
N TYR A 5 -43.56 -53.56 -10.19
CA TYR A 5 -42.24 -52.93 -10.25
C TYR A 5 -42.26 -51.44 -10.62
N PHE A 6 -43.33 -50.99 -11.35
CA PHE A 6 -43.47 -49.58 -11.71
C PHE A 6 -43.96 -48.71 -10.56
N ALA A 7 -44.72 -49.27 -9.65
CA ALA A 7 -45.23 -48.54 -8.44
C ALA A 7 -44.12 -48.29 -7.40
N VAL A 8 -43.17 -49.21 -7.27
CA VAL A 8 -42.07 -49.10 -6.29
C VAL A 8 -41.02 -48.09 -6.75
N CYS A 9 -40.76 -48.00 -8.09
CA CYS A 9 -39.82 -46.98 -8.62
C CYS A 9 -40.37 -45.56 -8.61
N VAL A 10 -41.70 -45.37 -8.70
CA VAL A 10 -42.33 -44.03 -8.66
C VAL A 10 -42.37 -43.50 -7.21
N ILE A 11 -42.57 -44.40 -6.21
CA ILE A 11 -42.55 -43.99 -4.81
C ILE A 11 -41.12 -43.66 -4.35
N ALA A 12 -40.10 -44.35 -4.85
CA ALA A 12 -38.70 -44.02 -4.54
C ALA A 12 -38.25 -42.70 -5.19
N ALA A 13 -38.78 -42.35 -6.41
CA ALA A 13 -38.45 -41.10 -7.09
C ALA A 13 -39.13 -39.87 -6.45
N VAL A 14 -40.33 -40.03 -5.88
CA VAL A 14 -41.04 -38.93 -5.19
C VAL A 14 -40.49 -38.69 -3.79
N ALA A 15 -39.94 -39.72 -3.13
CA ALA A 15 -39.27 -39.54 -1.83
C ALA A 15 -37.91 -38.81 -1.93
N PHE A 16 -37.29 -38.79 -3.15
CA PHE A 16 -36.01 -38.10 -3.36
C PHE A 16 -36.17 -36.61 -3.72
N VAL A 17 -37.37 -36.14 -4.04
CA VAL A 17 -37.62 -34.73 -4.39
C VAL A 17 -38.17 -33.90 -3.23
N CYS A 18 -38.61 -34.53 -2.15
CA CYS A 18 -39.09 -33.84 -0.91
C CYS A 18 -38.12 -33.80 0.25
N GLY A 19 -36.83 -34.14 0.02
CA GLY A 19 -35.80 -34.20 1.06
C GLY A 19 -34.91 -32.99 1.15
N CYS A 20 -35.38 -31.80 0.76
CA CYS A 20 -34.64 -30.54 0.96
C CYS A 20 -35.37 -29.66 1.97
N THR A 21 -35.23 -29.94 3.22
CA THR A 21 -35.20 -29.08 4.42
C THR A 21 -35.45 -29.96 5.65
N LYS A 22 -34.46 -30.72 6.04
CA LYS A 22 -34.26 -31.10 7.45
C LYS A 22 -32.83 -30.74 7.76
N THR A 23 -32.66 -29.72 8.59
CA THR A 23 -31.58 -29.71 9.54
C THR A 23 -31.54 -31.14 10.12
N ASN A 24 -30.49 -31.87 9.80
CA ASN A 24 -30.22 -33.07 10.58
C ASN A 24 -29.89 -32.55 11.97
N ASP A 25 -30.89 -32.56 12.85
CA ASP A 25 -30.67 -32.54 14.28
C ASP A 25 -29.90 -33.83 14.55
N ILE A 26 -28.58 -33.74 14.58
CA ILE A 26 -27.73 -34.78 15.09
C ILE A 26 -28.00 -34.77 16.61
N GLU A 27 -28.81 -35.73 17.11
CA GLU A 27 -28.82 -36.02 18.53
C GLU A 27 -27.39 -36.42 18.90
N ILE A 28 -26.68 -35.47 19.49
CA ILE A 28 -25.33 -35.68 19.99
C ILE A 28 -25.51 -36.31 21.36
N GLU A 29 -25.25 -37.63 21.47
CA GLU A 29 -25.15 -38.30 22.76
C GLU A 29 -24.12 -37.57 23.64
N GLN A 30 -24.59 -36.92 24.69
CA GLN A 30 -23.76 -36.31 25.70
C GLN A 30 -23.17 -37.40 26.60
N GLU A 31 -21.96 -37.82 26.32
CA GLU A 31 -20.97 -38.27 27.32
C GLU A 31 -19.76 -38.89 26.60
N SER A 32 -18.80 -38.07 26.21
CA SER A 32 -17.43 -38.55 26.06
C SER A 32 -16.55 -37.76 27.02
N ALA A 33 -15.97 -38.42 27.99
CA ALA A 33 -15.03 -37.83 28.93
C ALA A 33 -13.91 -37.11 28.17
N GLY A 34 -13.80 -35.76 28.36
CA GLY A 34 -12.75 -34.95 27.77
C GLY A 34 -13.13 -34.06 26.55
N VAL A 35 -14.40 -34.07 26.14
CA VAL A 35 -14.91 -33.13 25.10
C VAL A 35 -15.65 -31.97 25.77
N ASP A 36 -15.24 -30.72 25.49
CA ASP A 36 -15.84 -29.52 26.07
C ASP A 36 -16.96 -28.96 25.22
N PHE A 37 -16.83 -29.04 23.86
CA PHE A 37 -17.89 -28.62 22.94
C PHE A 37 -17.73 -29.25 21.53
N PHE A 38 -18.82 -29.15 20.76
CA PHE A 38 -18.89 -29.61 19.38
C PHE A 38 -18.99 -28.40 18.43
N ALA A 39 -18.26 -28.45 17.31
CA ALA A 39 -18.23 -27.43 16.31
C ALA A 39 -18.59 -28.01 14.94
N GLN A 40 -19.64 -27.50 14.32
CA GLN A 40 -20.05 -27.89 12.98
C GLN A 40 -19.70 -26.78 11.99
N ILE A 41 -19.20 -27.17 10.83
CA ILE A 41 -18.96 -26.25 9.72
C ILE A 41 -20.21 -26.27 8.84
N ASP A 42 -20.84 -25.11 8.64
CA ASP A 42 -21.99 -24.97 7.77
C ASP A 42 -21.63 -25.47 6.35
N ASN A 43 -22.39 -26.46 5.86
CA ASN A 43 -22.28 -26.88 4.48
C ASN A 43 -22.68 -25.71 3.60
N VAL A 44 -21.73 -25.21 2.81
CA VAL A 44 -21.98 -24.09 1.88
C VAL A 44 -23.03 -24.53 0.87
N ASN A 45 -24.26 -24.08 1.06
CA ASN A 45 -25.32 -24.16 0.06
C ASN A 45 -25.05 -23.17 -1.07
N THR A 46 -23.91 -23.33 -1.76
CA THR A 46 -23.65 -22.59 -3.00
C THR A 46 -24.12 -23.45 -4.16
N LYS A 47 -25.01 -22.92 -4.98
CA LYS A 47 -25.39 -23.50 -6.29
C LYS A 47 -24.21 -23.63 -7.26
N THR A 48 -23.04 -23.21 -6.89
CA THR A 48 -21.77 -23.38 -7.57
C THR A 48 -20.94 -24.37 -6.77
N TYR A 49 -20.84 -25.56 -7.27
CA TYR A 49 -20.00 -26.65 -6.81
C TYR A 49 -18.58 -26.14 -6.59
N ILE A 50 -18.14 -26.11 -5.31
CA ILE A 50 -16.73 -25.85 -4.97
C ILE A 50 -16.02 -27.18 -5.14
N ASP A 51 -15.56 -27.46 -6.36
CA ASP A 51 -14.76 -28.62 -6.61
C ASP A 51 -13.41 -28.42 -5.89
N GLY A 52 -13.15 -29.24 -4.88
CA GLY A 52 -11.88 -29.29 -4.18
C GLY A 52 -11.78 -28.62 -2.80
N LEU A 53 -12.74 -27.80 -2.35
CA LEU A 53 -12.75 -27.27 -0.97
C LEU A 53 -13.64 -28.13 -0.06
N LYS A 54 -13.17 -29.31 0.31
CA LYS A 54 -13.78 -30.07 1.41
C LYS A 54 -13.27 -29.45 2.72
N VAL A 55 -14.06 -28.57 3.32
CA VAL A 55 -13.74 -28.05 4.65
C VAL A 55 -14.01 -29.16 5.66
N ARG A 56 -12.96 -29.72 6.18
CA ARG A 56 -12.98 -30.72 7.26
C ARG A 56 -11.98 -30.29 8.30
N TRP A 57 -12.30 -30.60 9.55
CA TRP A 57 -11.37 -30.40 10.64
C TRP A 57 -10.12 -31.26 10.46
N GLU A 58 -8.95 -30.66 10.61
CA GLU A 58 -7.66 -31.35 10.51
C GLU A 58 -7.07 -31.58 11.90
N LYS A 59 -6.22 -32.60 11.98
CA LYS A 59 -5.47 -32.87 13.21
C LYS A 59 -4.73 -31.61 13.66
N ASP A 60 -4.79 -31.32 14.96
CA ASP A 60 -4.19 -30.15 15.60
C ASP A 60 -4.88 -28.80 15.36
N ASP A 61 -6.02 -28.77 14.67
CA ASP A 61 -6.83 -27.57 14.55
C ASP A 61 -7.16 -26.96 15.91
N LYS A 62 -7.09 -25.63 16.01
CA LYS A 62 -7.35 -24.87 17.23
C LYS A 62 -8.34 -23.76 16.97
N ILE A 63 -9.22 -23.58 17.95
CA ILE A 63 -10.25 -22.54 17.98
C ILE A 63 -9.98 -21.63 19.18
N ALA A 64 -10.11 -20.32 18.99
CA ALA A 64 -10.14 -19.35 20.07
C ALA A 64 -11.58 -19.10 20.51
N ILE A 65 -11.80 -19.03 21.83
CA ILE A 65 -13.11 -18.83 22.43
C ILE A 65 -13.08 -17.69 23.45
N GLN A 66 -14.16 -16.90 23.43
CA GLN A 66 -14.48 -15.92 24.45
C GLN A 66 -15.90 -16.12 24.93
N VAL A 67 -16.12 -16.28 26.25
CA VAL A 67 -17.45 -16.50 26.83
C VAL A 67 -18.13 -15.21 27.25
N THR A 68 -19.47 -15.16 27.16
CA THR A 68 -20.27 -13.94 27.37
C THR A 68 -20.19 -13.42 28.81
N ARG A 69 -20.08 -14.29 29.81
CA ARG A 69 -20.06 -13.93 31.25
C ARG A 69 -18.97 -12.89 31.60
N ASN A 70 -17.92 -12.81 30.81
CA ASN A 70 -16.79 -11.93 31.05
C ASN A 70 -16.94 -10.58 30.30
N HIS A 71 -18.06 -10.38 29.60
CA HIS A 71 -18.39 -9.17 28.86
C HIS A 71 -19.69 -8.56 29.36
N THR A 72 -19.62 -7.49 30.13
CA THR A 72 -20.81 -6.74 30.58
C THR A 72 -20.89 -5.39 29.89
N GLU A 73 -22.10 -4.98 29.46
CA GLU A 73 -22.37 -3.75 28.71
C GLU A 73 -21.98 -2.44 29.44
N ASN A 74 -21.85 -2.50 30.77
CA ASN A 74 -21.64 -1.32 31.62
C ASN A 74 -20.23 -1.23 32.21
N ALA A 75 -19.25 -1.88 31.64
CA ALA A 75 -17.89 -1.73 32.12
C ALA A 75 -17.31 -0.37 31.72
N ALA A 76 -17.81 0.69 32.35
CA ALA A 76 -17.17 2.02 32.38
C ALA A 76 -15.82 2.00 33.13
N SER A 77 -15.31 0.83 33.49
CA SER A 77 -14.03 0.65 34.18
C SER A 77 -13.08 -0.21 33.34
N PRO A 78 -11.89 0.30 33.04
CA PRO A 78 -10.88 -0.44 32.24
C PRO A 78 -10.25 -1.63 32.96
N ARG A 79 -10.79 -2.07 34.10
CA ARG A 79 -10.12 -3.06 34.97
C ARG A 79 -10.79 -4.45 35.04
N GLY A 80 -11.72 -4.76 34.17
CA GLY A 80 -12.54 -5.97 34.33
C GLY A 80 -12.64 -6.91 33.13
N TYR A 81 -11.89 -6.72 32.06
CA TYR A 81 -11.89 -7.64 30.93
C TYR A 81 -10.81 -8.70 31.10
N SER A 82 -11.19 -9.96 31.02
CA SER A 82 -10.23 -11.03 30.87
C SER A 82 -9.51 -10.85 29.52
N THR A 83 -8.20 -10.71 29.55
CA THR A 83 -7.33 -10.65 28.38
C THR A 83 -7.00 -12.01 27.82
N SER A 84 -7.45 -13.04 28.49
CA SER A 84 -7.14 -14.42 28.16
C SER A 84 -8.21 -15.05 27.29
N LEU A 85 -7.77 -15.67 26.21
CA LEU A 85 -8.60 -16.51 25.37
C LEU A 85 -8.60 -17.94 25.88
N GLY A 86 -9.72 -18.65 25.71
CA GLY A 86 -9.73 -20.11 25.74
C GLY A 86 -9.27 -20.65 24.40
N ILE A 87 -8.22 -21.43 24.39
CA ILE A 87 -7.78 -22.13 23.17
C ILE A 87 -8.18 -23.60 23.31
N TYR A 88 -8.94 -24.04 22.34
CA TYR A 88 -9.46 -25.40 22.26
C TYR A 88 -8.84 -26.12 21.07
N ARG A 89 -8.48 -27.38 21.25
CA ARG A 89 -7.87 -28.22 20.22
C ARG A 89 -8.81 -29.32 19.81
N LEU A 90 -8.85 -29.65 18.53
CA LEU A 90 -9.59 -30.78 18.00
C LEU A 90 -9.08 -32.08 18.63
N THR A 91 -10.02 -32.94 18.99
CA THR A 91 -9.70 -34.31 19.46
C THR A 91 -9.29 -35.18 18.27
N ASP A 92 -8.41 -36.17 18.51
CA ASP A 92 -7.83 -36.97 17.41
C ASP A 92 -8.88 -37.80 16.65
N ASP A 93 -9.99 -38.17 17.30
CA ASP A 93 -11.09 -38.96 16.72
C ASP A 93 -12.01 -38.11 15.79
N ALA A 94 -11.94 -36.79 15.86
CA ALA A 94 -12.77 -35.90 15.06
C ALA A 94 -12.05 -35.37 13.81
N ALA A 95 -10.77 -35.67 13.62
CA ALA A 95 -10.04 -35.26 12.42
C ALA A 95 -10.62 -35.88 11.15
N GLY A 96 -10.69 -35.12 10.07
CA GLY A 96 -11.25 -35.56 8.79
C GLY A 96 -12.78 -35.48 8.69
N THR A 97 -13.48 -34.98 9.70
CA THR A 97 -14.94 -34.81 9.73
C THR A 97 -15.34 -33.34 9.59
N ASN A 98 -16.62 -33.09 9.34
CA ASN A 98 -17.20 -31.72 9.35
C ASN A 98 -17.76 -31.35 10.73
N VAL A 99 -17.81 -32.29 11.68
CA VAL A 99 -18.21 -32.07 13.07
C VAL A 99 -16.97 -32.27 13.94
N GLY A 100 -16.42 -31.15 14.43
CA GLY A 100 -15.28 -31.17 15.34
C GLY A 100 -15.69 -31.39 16.77
N LYS A 101 -14.93 -32.19 17.50
CA LYS A 101 -14.98 -32.32 18.96
C LYS A 101 -13.76 -31.60 19.51
N PHE A 102 -13.97 -30.64 20.38
CA PHE A 102 -12.91 -29.79 20.90
C PHE A 102 -12.75 -29.91 22.42
N ALA A 103 -11.52 -30.00 22.86
CA ALA A 103 -11.15 -30.02 24.27
C ALA A 103 -10.28 -28.80 24.61
N HIS A 104 -10.43 -28.29 25.83
CA HIS A 104 -9.64 -27.18 26.32
C HIS A 104 -8.14 -27.53 26.30
N ASN A 105 -7.36 -26.65 25.67
CA ASN A 105 -5.92 -26.85 25.54
C ASN A 105 -5.11 -25.89 26.41
N ARG A 106 -5.46 -24.60 26.39
CA ARG A 106 -4.79 -23.57 27.19
C ARG A 106 -5.64 -22.29 27.28
N GLY A 107 -5.21 -21.36 28.12
CA GLY A 107 -5.90 -20.10 28.38
C GLY A 107 -6.84 -20.18 29.56
N GLU A 108 -7.34 -19.05 30.03
CA GLU A 108 -8.17 -18.96 31.23
C GLU A 108 -9.66 -19.12 30.95
N GLU A 109 -10.09 -18.81 29.73
CA GLU A 109 -11.48 -18.94 29.33
C GLU A 109 -11.87 -20.40 29.11
N LYS A 110 -12.90 -20.83 29.83
CA LYS A 110 -13.45 -22.18 29.70
C LYS A 110 -14.95 -22.13 29.59
N ILE A 111 -15.51 -22.95 28.71
CA ILE A 111 -16.94 -23.24 28.67
C ILE A 111 -17.25 -24.15 29.86
N THR A 112 -18.04 -23.64 30.80
CA THR A 112 -18.37 -24.38 32.06
C THR A 112 -19.82 -24.80 32.16
N GLY A 113 -20.68 -24.28 31.27
CA GLY A 113 -22.11 -24.53 31.27
C GLY A 113 -22.75 -24.22 29.94
N ASP A 114 -23.95 -23.68 29.98
CA ASP A 114 -24.76 -23.36 28.81
C ASP A 114 -24.59 -21.90 28.34
N GLU A 115 -23.52 -21.24 28.79
CA GLU A 115 -23.23 -19.87 28.41
C GLU A 115 -23.03 -19.71 26.91
N GLU A 116 -23.46 -18.55 26.38
CA GLU A 116 -23.15 -18.13 25.02
C GLU A 116 -21.67 -17.77 24.92
N PHE A 117 -21.03 -18.12 23.80
CA PHE A 117 -19.63 -17.83 23.53
C PHE A 117 -19.42 -17.49 22.05
N PHE A 118 -18.39 -16.68 21.80
CA PHE A 118 -17.88 -16.42 20.46
C PHE A 118 -16.69 -17.33 20.20
N ALA A 119 -16.66 -17.97 19.03
CA ALA A 119 -15.58 -18.84 18.58
C ALA A 119 -15.00 -18.35 17.26
N PHE A 120 -13.70 -18.46 17.09
CA PHE A 120 -13.00 -18.09 15.86
C PHE A 120 -11.91 -19.11 15.49
N TYR A 121 -11.78 -19.36 14.19
CA TYR A 121 -10.78 -20.23 13.59
C TYR A 121 -10.04 -19.48 12.46
N PRO A 122 -8.72 -19.61 12.33
CA PRO A 122 -7.81 -20.30 13.26
C PRO A 122 -7.51 -19.47 14.53
N ALA A 123 -7.22 -20.13 15.62
CA ALA A 123 -6.99 -19.49 16.92
C ALA A 123 -5.82 -18.50 16.96
N SER A 124 -4.86 -18.64 16.05
CA SER A 124 -3.66 -17.77 15.96
C SER A 124 -3.97 -16.32 15.60
N ASP A 125 -5.13 -16.08 14.96
CA ASP A 125 -5.47 -14.79 14.39
C ASP A 125 -6.40 -13.96 15.29
N CYS A 126 -6.55 -14.38 16.56
CA CYS A 126 -7.47 -13.75 17.50
C CYS A 126 -6.75 -12.98 18.60
N PHE A 127 -7.33 -11.86 19.01
CA PHE A 127 -6.96 -11.14 20.22
C PHE A 127 -8.15 -10.40 20.83
N VAL A 128 -8.07 -10.14 22.12
CA VAL A 128 -9.06 -9.33 22.86
C VAL A 128 -8.47 -7.94 23.06
N ASN A 129 -9.19 -6.89 22.70
CA ASN A 129 -8.77 -5.54 23.00
C ASN A 129 -9.26 -5.12 24.38
N GLU A 130 -8.32 -4.85 25.26
CA GLU A 130 -8.56 -4.33 26.59
C GLU A 130 -9.07 -2.89 26.52
N GLY A 131 -10.26 -2.65 27.01
CA GLY A 131 -10.72 -1.30 27.32
C GLY A 131 -11.90 -0.77 26.52
N ASN A 132 -12.36 -1.42 25.45
CA ASN A 132 -13.53 -0.97 24.70
C ASN A 132 -14.64 -2.01 24.53
N GLY A 133 -14.51 -3.20 25.13
CA GLY A 133 -15.52 -4.26 25.06
C GLY A 133 -15.63 -5.00 23.72
N TYR A 134 -14.69 -4.75 22.80
CA TYR A 134 -14.66 -5.43 21.52
C TYR A 134 -13.70 -6.61 21.52
N PHE A 135 -14.10 -7.65 20.82
CA PHE A 135 -13.25 -8.77 20.47
C PHE A 135 -12.78 -8.60 19.02
N TYR A 136 -11.50 -8.54 18.81
CA TYR A 136 -10.90 -8.34 17.50
C TYR A 136 -10.33 -9.62 16.94
N VAL A 137 -10.44 -9.74 15.64
CA VAL A 137 -9.83 -10.80 14.84
C VAL A 137 -8.93 -10.13 13.81
N ASP A 138 -7.65 -10.49 13.80
CA ASP A 138 -6.72 -10.11 12.75
C ASP A 138 -6.78 -11.14 11.62
N PHE A 139 -7.04 -10.67 10.41
CA PHE A 139 -6.96 -11.52 9.24
C PHE A 139 -5.52 -11.62 8.73
N PRO A 140 -5.06 -12.80 8.34
CA PRO A 140 -3.73 -12.96 7.75
C PRO A 140 -3.68 -12.22 6.41
N MET A 141 -2.85 -11.16 6.34
CA MET A 141 -2.65 -10.38 5.12
C MET A 141 -1.51 -10.94 4.27
N THR A 142 -0.68 -11.80 4.82
CA THR A 142 0.30 -12.59 4.08
C THR A 142 -0.08 -14.05 4.17
N GLN A 143 -0.29 -14.69 3.03
CA GLN A 143 -0.60 -16.10 2.90
C GLN A 143 0.60 -16.82 2.28
N TYR A 144 0.79 -18.06 2.67
CA TYR A 144 1.87 -18.90 2.14
C TYR A 144 1.27 -20.04 1.32
N TYR A 145 1.71 -20.15 0.09
CA TYR A 145 1.31 -21.24 -0.81
C TYR A 145 2.33 -22.38 -0.74
N GLU A 146 1.85 -23.58 -0.44
CA GLU A 146 2.66 -24.80 -0.51
C GLU A 146 2.08 -25.75 -1.56
N ASP A 147 2.91 -26.56 -2.22
CA ASP A 147 2.45 -27.59 -3.14
C ASP A 147 1.44 -28.50 -2.42
N ASN A 148 0.27 -28.69 -3.02
CA ASN A 148 -0.88 -29.44 -2.50
C ASN A 148 -1.78 -28.74 -1.48
N ILE A 149 -1.58 -27.45 -1.17
CA ILE A 149 -2.49 -26.71 -0.30
C ILE A 149 -3.70 -26.12 -1.06
N GLY A 150 -3.78 -26.22 -2.36
CA GLY A 150 -4.96 -25.74 -3.10
C GLY A 150 -6.31 -26.17 -2.51
N ASP A 151 -6.31 -27.27 -1.76
CA ASP A 151 -7.47 -27.82 -1.04
C ASP A 151 -7.44 -27.59 0.48
N LYS A 152 -6.38 -26.95 1.04
CA LYS A 152 -6.10 -26.91 2.50
C LYS A 152 -5.83 -25.53 3.08
N LEU A 153 -6.10 -24.44 2.34
CA LEU A 153 -5.98 -23.12 2.92
C LEU A 153 -6.98 -22.97 4.08
N PRO A 154 -6.55 -22.63 5.30
CA PRO A 154 -7.43 -22.44 6.42
C PRO A 154 -8.31 -21.22 6.18
N LEU A 155 -9.56 -21.44 5.77
CA LEU A 155 -10.54 -20.39 5.65
C LEU A 155 -10.89 -19.85 7.03
N PRO A 156 -10.77 -18.56 7.30
CA PRO A 156 -11.22 -17.97 8.54
C PRO A 156 -12.72 -18.25 8.75
N MET A 157 -13.08 -18.68 9.95
CA MET A 157 -14.46 -18.98 10.32
C MET A 157 -14.76 -18.44 11.71
N TYR A 158 -16.01 -18.09 11.95
CA TYR A 158 -16.48 -17.70 13.27
C TYR A 158 -17.84 -18.32 13.57
N GLY A 159 -18.18 -18.43 14.83
CA GLY A 159 -19.49 -18.86 15.28
C GLY A 159 -19.86 -18.24 16.62
N ILE A 160 -21.16 -18.15 16.87
CA ILE A 160 -21.72 -17.85 18.19
C ILE A 160 -22.37 -19.14 18.67
N GLY A 161 -21.83 -19.70 19.74
CA GLY A 161 -22.23 -20.97 20.26
C GLY A 161 -22.96 -20.85 21.61
N SER A 162 -23.74 -21.87 21.95
CA SER A 162 -24.38 -22.07 23.26
C SER A 162 -24.61 -23.57 23.46
N ASN A 163 -24.90 -23.98 24.72
CA ASN A 163 -25.15 -25.37 25.03
C ASN A 163 -24.05 -26.31 24.48
N ARG A 164 -22.80 -25.88 24.57
CA ARG A 164 -21.62 -26.61 24.05
C ARG A 164 -21.66 -26.96 22.58
N ASN A 165 -22.39 -26.19 21.77
CA ASN A 165 -22.44 -26.35 20.32
C ASN A 165 -22.21 -25.02 19.64
N VAL A 166 -21.52 -25.04 18.49
CA VAL A 166 -21.30 -23.88 17.65
C VAL A 166 -21.33 -24.24 16.17
N ASP A 167 -22.08 -23.47 15.39
CA ASP A 167 -22.10 -23.52 13.95
C ASP A 167 -21.18 -22.44 13.39
N PHE A 168 -20.17 -22.87 12.65
CA PHE A 168 -19.19 -21.97 12.04
C PHE A 168 -19.66 -21.44 10.71
N LYS A 169 -19.54 -20.12 10.53
CA LYS A 169 -19.73 -19.38 9.28
C LYS A 169 -18.40 -18.90 8.76
N TYR A 170 -18.26 -18.83 7.45
CA TYR A 170 -17.03 -18.34 6.85
C TYR A 170 -16.83 -16.84 7.08
N ALA A 171 -15.60 -16.47 7.36
CA ALA A 171 -15.12 -15.09 7.45
C ALA A 171 -14.14 -14.78 6.30
N GLY A 172 -14.41 -15.30 5.13
CA GLY A 172 -13.61 -15.11 3.93
C GLY A 172 -14.24 -15.70 2.67
N ALA A 173 -13.73 -15.31 1.52
CA ALA A 173 -14.05 -15.85 0.21
C ALA A 173 -12.77 -16.34 -0.49
N VAL A 174 -12.92 -17.24 -1.44
CA VAL A 174 -11.79 -17.78 -2.21
C VAL A 174 -11.77 -17.16 -3.60
N ILE A 175 -10.59 -16.74 -4.03
CA ILE A 175 -10.32 -16.35 -5.42
C ILE A 175 -9.45 -17.43 -6.07
N LYS A 176 -9.86 -17.89 -7.24
CA LYS A 176 -9.06 -18.74 -8.13
C LYS A 176 -8.67 -17.92 -9.36
N LEU A 177 -7.41 -17.57 -9.46
CA LEU A 177 -6.82 -16.92 -10.61
C LEU A 177 -6.20 -17.98 -11.52
N ARG A 178 -6.68 -18.10 -12.75
CA ARG A 178 -6.25 -19.10 -13.74
C ARG A 178 -5.33 -18.42 -14.74
N VAL A 179 -4.05 -18.77 -14.74
CA VAL A 179 -3.03 -18.07 -15.53
C VAL A 179 -2.19 -19.02 -16.37
N TRP A 180 -1.70 -18.49 -17.48
CA TRP A 180 -0.72 -19.14 -18.34
C TRP A 180 0.25 -18.10 -18.93
N ALA A 181 1.40 -18.53 -19.43
CA ALA A 181 2.36 -17.66 -20.10
C ALA A 181 2.90 -18.36 -21.37
N GLU A 182 3.34 -17.61 -22.38
CA GLU A 182 3.89 -18.19 -23.63
C GLU A 182 5.15 -19.02 -23.39
N LYS A 183 5.89 -18.67 -22.36
CA LYS A 183 7.11 -19.40 -21.97
C LYS A 183 6.91 -19.94 -20.55
N LYS A 184 7.49 -21.09 -20.29
CA LYS A 184 7.57 -21.62 -18.92
C LYS A 184 8.33 -20.64 -18.04
N ASP A 185 7.81 -20.43 -16.84
CA ASP A 185 8.39 -19.58 -15.81
C ASP A 185 7.91 -20.08 -14.45
N SER A 186 8.35 -19.46 -13.37
CA SER A 186 7.97 -19.82 -12.01
C SER A 186 7.46 -18.60 -11.26
N ILE A 187 6.32 -18.73 -10.57
CA ILE A 187 5.72 -17.69 -9.73
C ILE A 187 6.33 -17.78 -8.33
N HIS A 188 6.84 -16.67 -7.83
CA HIS A 188 7.35 -16.53 -6.47
C HIS A 188 6.33 -15.91 -5.51
N SER A 189 5.53 -14.95 -6.00
CA SER A 189 4.47 -14.33 -5.20
C SER A 189 3.34 -13.79 -6.06
N CYS A 190 2.18 -13.59 -5.44
CA CYS A 190 1.05 -12.91 -6.04
C CYS A 190 0.43 -11.97 -5.01
N VAL A 191 0.18 -10.71 -5.40
CA VAL A 191 -0.44 -9.71 -4.55
C VAL A 191 -1.79 -9.32 -5.12
N ILE A 192 -2.84 -9.40 -4.29
CA ILE A 192 -4.13 -8.79 -4.59
C ILE A 192 -4.12 -7.37 -4.02
N SER A 193 -4.43 -6.38 -4.85
CA SER A 193 -4.66 -5.01 -4.41
C SER A 193 -6.08 -4.59 -4.72
N ALA A 194 -6.74 -3.96 -3.74
CA ALA A 194 -8.04 -3.31 -3.90
C ALA A 194 -8.19 -2.20 -2.86
N ASP A 195 -9.07 -1.22 -3.10
CA ASP A 195 -9.19 -0.04 -2.22
C ASP A 195 -9.70 -0.38 -0.81
N ASN A 196 -10.31 -1.53 -0.62
CA ASN A 196 -11.09 -1.83 0.57
C ASN A 196 -10.99 -3.30 1.01
N LEU A 197 -9.80 -3.89 0.98
CA LEU A 197 -9.54 -5.18 1.63
C LEU A 197 -9.62 -5.03 3.16
N SER A 198 -10.00 -6.08 3.86
CA SER A 198 -10.15 -6.04 5.32
C SER A 198 -8.98 -6.71 6.03
N LYS A 199 -8.33 -5.98 6.95
CA LYS A 199 -7.28 -6.51 7.82
C LYS A 199 -7.81 -7.05 9.12
N LYS A 200 -8.87 -6.43 9.66
CA LYS A 200 -9.44 -6.77 10.96
C LYS A 200 -10.95 -6.87 10.90
N ALA A 201 -11.49 -7.70 11.76
CA ALA A 201 -12.90 -7.69 12.06
C ALA A 201 -13.10 -7.63 13.58
N PHE A 202 -14.29 -7.31 14.02
CA PHE A 202 -14.64 -7.23 15.42
C PHE A 202 -16.04 -7.74 15.68
N THR A 203 -16.26 -8.20 16.89
CA THR A 203 -17.56 -8.47 17.48
C THR A 203 -17.62 -7.91 18.91
N TYR A 204 -18.80 -7.83 19.51
CA TYR A 204 -19.01 -7.32 20.85
C TYR A 204 -20.28 -7.91 21.44
N VAL A 205 -20.44 -7.80 22.75
CA VAL A 205 -21.67 -8.21 23.44
C VAL A 205 -22.62 -7.01 23.53
N LYS A 206 -23.87 -7.19 23.11
CA LYS A 206 -24.96 -6.23 23.26
C LYS A 206 -26.20 -6.94 23.78
N ASP A 207 -26.85 -6.37 24.80
CA ASP A 207 -28.03 -6.97 25.46
C ASP A 207 -27.74 -8.44 25.92
N GLY A 208 -26.51 -8.69 26.42
CA GLY A 208 -26.08 -10.03 26.87
C GLY A 208 -25.83 -11.04 25.74
N LYS A 209 -25.79 -10.62 24.47
CA LYS A 209 -25.59 -11.50 23.31
C LYS A 209 -24.45 -11.04 22.43
N TRP A 210 -23.68 -11.98 21.92
CA TRP A 210 -22.67 -11.72 20.90
C TRP A 210 -23.31 -11.20 19.60
N GLN A 211 -22.68 -10.21 19.02
CA GLN A 211 -23.06 -9.68 17.72
C GLN A 211 -22.29 -10.40 16.61
N GLY A 212 -22.81 -10.33 15.38
CA GLY A 212 -22.10 -10.88 14.23
C GLY A 212 -20.79 -10.13 13.95
N LEU A 213 -19.88 -10.81 13.28
CA LEU A 213 -18.58 -10.24 12.92
C LEU A 213 -18.75 -9.08 11.92
N SER A 214 -18.03 -7.99 12.15
CA SER A 214 -18.01 -6.78 11.30
C SER A 214 -16.59 -6.38 10.94
N ASN A 215 -16.38 -5.88 9.71
CA ASN A 215 -15.07 -5.38 9.30
C ASN A 215 -14.71 -4.08 10.05
N SER A 216 -13.47 -3.95 10.49
CA SER A 216 -13.02 -2.76 11.25
C SER A 216 -11.92 -1.95 10.58
N HIS A 217 -11.07 -2.57 9.78
CA HIS A 217 -9.94 -1.92 9.14
C HIS A 217 -9.81 -2.36 7.69
N ASP A 218 -9.78 -1.36 6.80
CA ASP A 218 -9.47 -1.58 5.39
C ASP A 218 -7.97 -1.41 5.13
N VAL A 219 -7.46 -2.23 4.26
CA VAL A 219 -6.09 -2.21 3.72
C VAL A 219 -6.17 -2.33 2.21
N ASN A 220 -5.06 -2.10 1.53
CA ASN A 220 -5.07 -2.07 0.06
C ASN A 220 -4.49 -3.32 -0.58
N ASN A 221 -3.72 -4.11 0.15
CA ASN A 221 -3.01 -5.25 -0.39
C ASN A 221 -3.15 -6.49 0.49
N LEU A 222 -3.13 -7.64 -0.16
CA LEU A 222 -3.06 -8.97 0.45
C LEU A 222 -2.04 -9.77 -0.34
N ASN A 223 -1.03 -10.28 0.36
CA ASN A 223 0.12 -10.93 -0.24
C ASN A 223 0.00 -12.45 -0.17
N MET A 224 0.46 -13.13 -1.21
CA MET A 224 0.63 -14.56 -1.24
C MET A 224 2.04 -14.89 -1.68
N ASN A 225 2.81 -15.49 -0.81
CA ASN A 225 4.18 -15.92 -1.07
C ASN A 225 4.21 -17.41 -1.32
N MET A 226 4.90 -17.81 -2.39
CA MET A 226 5.10 -19.22 -2.70
C MET A 226 6.31 -19.72 -1.91
N ARG A 227 6.12 -20.67 -0.99
CA ARG A 227 7.25 -21.29 -0.26
C ARG A 227 8.18 -22.07 -1.20
N LYS A 228 7.61 -22.55 -2.29
CA LYS A 228 8.34 -23.09 -3.45
C LYS A 228 7.78 -22.41 -4.68
N PRO A 229 8.62 -22.00 -5.64
CA PRO A 229 8.17 -21.42 -6.88
C PRO A 229 7.12 -22.30 -7.57
N LEU A 230 6.00 -21.71 -7.99
CA LEU A 230 4.90 -22.39 -8.67
C LEU A 230 5.12 -22.32 -10.18
N GLU A 231 5.31 -23.44 -10.84
CA GLU A 231 5.50 -23.48 -12.30
C GLU A 231 4.29 -22.92 -13.05
N ILE A 232 4.53 -22.03 -14.01
CA ILE A 232 3.51 -21.49 -14.89
C ILE A 232 3.36 -22.40 -16.10
N SER A 233 2.11 -22.82 -16.38
CA SER A 233 1.78 -23.54 -17.59
C SER A 233 2.01 -22.66 -18.83
N ASN A 234 2.54 -23.25 -19.88
CA ASN A 234 2.60 -22.62 -21.21
C ASN A 234 1.45 -23.07 -22.13
N ASP A 235 0.43 -23.71 -21.59
CA ASP A 235 -0.78 -24.15 -22.26
C ASP A 235 -2.02 -23.44 -21.70
N GLU A 236 -2.72 -22.69 -22.53
CA GLU A 236 -3.96 -22.03 -22.16
C GLU A 236 -5.07 -23.02 -21.78
N GLY A 237 -5.09 -24.19 -22.39
CA GLY A 237 -6.05 -25.26 -22.11
C GLY A 237 -5.84 -25.92 -20.75
N ASN A 238 -4.63 -25.80 -20.18
CA ASN A 238 -4.27 -26.35 -18.88
C ASN A 238 -3.57 -25.27 -18.01
N PRO A 239 -4.29 -24.22 -17.60
CA PRO A 239 -3.70 -23.08 -16.89
C PRO A 239 -3.27 -23.44 -15.46
N THR A 240 -2.23 -22.79 -14.98
CA THR A 240 -1.87 -22.79 -13.56
C THR A 240 -2.93 -22.05 -12.75
N VAL A 241 -3.34 -22.60 -11.61
CA VAL A 241 -4.35 -22.01 -10.73
C VAL A 241 -3.69 -21.50 -9.46
N ILE A 242 -3.82 -20.19 -9.21
CA ILE A 242 -3.42 -19.55 -7.94
C ILE A 242 -4.69 -19.40 -7.12
N THR A 243 -4.74 -20.03 -5.95
CA THR A 243 -5.87 -19.95 -5.02
C THR A 243 -5.50 -19.03 -3.86
N MET A 244 -6.32 -18.02 -3.59
CA MET A 244 -6.11 -17.04 -2.53
C MET A 244 -7.37 -16.85 -1.71
N ILE A 245 -7.23 -16.57 -0.41
CA ILE A 245 -8.35 -16.25 0.48
C ILE A 245 -8.44 -14.74 0.61
N ILE A 246 -9.65 -14.19 0.40
CA ILE A 246 -9.95 -12.80 0.77
C ILE A 246 -10.69 -12.83 2.10
N PRO A 247 -10.08 -12.34 3.20
CA PRO A 247 -10.74 -12.23 4.48
C PRO A 247 -11.86 -11.18 4.41
N LEU A 248 -13.05 -11.50 4.92
CA LEU A 248 -14.16 -10.56 5.02
C LEU A 248 -15.23 -11.06 6.00
N ALA A 249 -15.76 -10.15 6.79
CA ALA A 249 -16.82 -10.44 7.77
C ALA A 249 -18.23 -10.32 7.17
N GLY A 250 -18.38 -9.84 5.95
CA GLY A 250 -19.66 -9.66 5.27
C GLY A 250 -19.45 -9.39 3.78
N THR A 251 -20.55 -9.36 3.00
CA THR A 251 -20.47 -9.08 1.56
C THR A 251 -19.87 -7.69 1.30
N LYS A 252 -18.90 -7.62 0.40
CA LYS A 252 -18.16 -6.40 0.05
C LYS A 252 -17.97 -6.31 -1.47
N THR A 253 -17.85 -5.10 -2.00
CA THR A 253 -17.45 -4.87 -3.39
C THR A 253 -16.02 -4.34 -3.39
N LEU A 254 -15.09 -5.12 -3.93
CA LEU A 254 -13.71 -4.70 -4.11
C LEU A 254 -13.62 -3.82 -5.36
N THR A 255 -13.02 -2.63 -5.22
CA THR A 255 -12.80 -1.67 -6.31
C THR A 255 -11.31 -1.56 -6.63
N ASN A 256 -10.99 -1.13 -7.84
CA ASN A 256 -9.61 -1.02 -8.34
C ASN A 256 -8.79 -2.31 -8.20
N LEU A 257 -9.44 -3.46 -8.37
CA LEU A 257 -8.84 -4.76 -8.17
C LEU A 257 -7.71 -5.03 -9.16
N LYS A 258 -6.54 -5.38 -8.63
CA LYS A 258 -5.35 -5.75 -9.37
C LYS A 258 -4.75 -7.03 -8.80
N PHE A 259 -4.11 -7.80 -9.67
CA PHE A 259 -3.25 -8.93 -9.29
C PHE A 259 -1.84 -8.64 -9.83
N SER A 260 -0.86 -8.60 -8.95
CA SER A 260 0.54 -8.46 -9.30
C SER A 260 1.22 -9.79 -9.06
N VAL A 261 1.77 -10.37 -10.12
CA VAL A 261 2.40 -11.69 -10.09
C VAL A 261 3.89 -11.49 -10.32
N ASN A 262 4.71 -11.92 -9.36
CA ASN A 262 6.16 -11.99 -9.52
C ASN A 262 6.55 -13.36 -10.04
N CYS A 263 7.29 -13.34 -11.12
CA CYS A 263 7.86 -14.52 -11.75
C CYS A 263 9.39 -14.42 -11.71
N GLU A 264 10.08 -15.53 -11.96
CA GLU A 264 11.54 -15.56 -12.00
C GLU A 264 12.11 -14.61 -13.07
N SER A 265 11.46 -14.49 -14.24
CA SER A 265 11.92 -13.63 -15.32
C SER A 265 11.36 -12.19 -15.27
N GLY A 266 10.56 -11.82 -14.27
CA GLY A 266 9.99 -10.48 -14.13
C GLY A 266 8.59 -10.45 -13.52
N GLY A 267 7.85 -9.36 -13.70
CA GLY A 267 6.53 -9.17 -13.10
C GLY A 267 5.40 -8.97 -14.11
N SER A 268 4.20 -9.42 -13.77
CA SER A 268 2.98 -9.22 -14.55
C SER A 268 1.89 -8.58 -13.69
N GLU A 269 1.11 -7.67 -14.25
CA GLU A 269 -0.03 -7.05 -13.57
C GLU A 269 -1.31 -7.24 -14.36
N LEU A 270 -2.32 -7.80 -13.70
CA LEU A 270 -3.67 -7.94 -14.22
C LEU A 270 -4.61 -6.95 -13.51
N LYS A 271 -5.50 -6.30 -14.26
CA LYS A 271 -6.45 -5.31 -13.73
C LYS A 271 -7.88 -5.67 -14.07
N LYS A 272 -8.77 -5.59 -13.09
CA LYS A 272 -10.20 -5.70 -13.31
C LYS A 272 -10.83 -4.31 -13.37
N LYS A 273 -11.42 -3.95 -14.51
CA LYS A 273 -12.00 -2.62 -14.75
C LYS A 273 -13.25 -2.33 -13.92
N SER A 274 -14.05 -3.34 -13.61
CA SER A 274 -15.28 -3.20 -12.80
C SER A 274 -15.07 -3.75 -11.39
N GLY A 275 -15.83 -3.26 -10.41
CA GLY A 275 -15.82 -3.81 -9.06
C GLY A 275 -16.14 -5.31 -9.01
N LEU A 276 -15.62 -6.01 -8.02
CA LEU A 276 -15.88 -7.42 -7.74
C LEU A 276 -16.67 -7.55 -6.44
N LYS A 277 -17.91 -8.01 -6.52
CA LYS A 277 -18.68 -8.37 -5.33
C LYS A 277 -18.20 -9.72 -4.81
N VAL A 278 -17.76 -9.75 -3.55
CA VAL A 278 -17.35 -10.96 -2.83
C VAL A 278 -18.21 -11.15 -1.59
N THR A 279 -18.54 -12.39 -1.31
CA THR A 279 -19.39 -12.79 -0.17
C THR A 279 -18.68 -13.89 0.61
N PRO A 280 -18.69 -13.90 1.95
CA PRO A 280 -18.13 -15.00 2.73
C PRO A 280 -18.66 -16.36 2.25
N GLY A 281 -17.79 -17.35 2.23
CA GLY A 281 -18.11 -18.71 1.79
C GLY A 281 -18.28 -18.88 0.27
N THR A 282 -17.94 -17.89 -0.55
CA THR A 282 -18.01 -18.02 -2.01
C THR A 282 -16.64 -18.25 -2.64
N VAL A 283 -16.63 -18.90 -3.80
CA VAL A 283 -15.46 -19.02 -4.68
C VAL A 283 -15.70 -18.19 -5.94
N VAL A 284 -14.75 -17.31 -6.21
CA VAL A 284 -14.72 -16.51 -7.45
C VAL A 284 -13.60 -17.04 -8.32
N THR A 285 -13.97 -17.64 -9.47
CA THR A 285 -12.99 -18.12 -10.44
C THR A 285 -12.87 -17.11 -11.59
N PHE A 286 -11.65 -16.61 -11.81
CA PHE A 286 -11.36 -15.73 -12.93
C PHE A 286 -11.23 -16.53 -14.25
N PRO A 287 -11.58 -15.92 -15.39
CA PRO A 287 -11.28 -16.50 -16.69
C PRO A 287 -9.82 -16.83 -16.85
N VAL A 288 -9.49 -17.77 -17.70
CA VAL A 288 -8.09 -18.06 -18.07
C VAL A 288 -7.47 -16.79 -18.64
N THR A 289 -6.37 -16.39 -18.09
CA THR A 289 -5.72 -15.10 -18.39
C THR A 289 -4.24 -15.31 -18.70
N LYS A 290 -3.80 -14.79 -19.82
CA LYS A 290 -2.38 -14.76 -20.18
C LYS A 290 -1.62 -13.77 -19.30
N LEU A 291 -0.53 -14.20 -18.69
CA LEU A 291 0.43 -13.32 -18.06
C LEU A 291 1.35 -12.69 -19.12
N THR A 292 1.43 -11.39 -19.12
CA THR A 292 2.44 -10.64 -19.88
C THR A 292 3.55 -10.28 -18.91
N ILE A 293 4.59 -11.10 -18.86
CA ILE A 293 5.72 -10.92 -17.96
C ILE A 293 6.62 -9.82 -18.53
N VAL A 294 6.83 -8.78 -17.77
CA VAL A 294 7.70 -7.65 -18.11
C VAL A 294 9.01 -7.87 -17.39
N PRO A 295 10.12 -8.10 -18.10
CA PRO A 295 11.44 -8.16 -17.51
C PRO A 295 11.74 -6.88 -16.72
N ASP A 296 12.65 -6.95 -15.76
CA ASP A 296 13.10 -5.81 -14.97
C ASP A 296 11.99 -5.14 -14.12
N ARG A 297 10.91 -5.87 -13.81
CA ARG A 297 9.83 -5.43 -12.93
C ARG A 297 9.61 -6.40 -11.78
N MET A 298 9.55 -5.88 -10.56
CA MET A 298 9.29 -6.64 -9.35
C MET A 298 8.21 -5.97 -8.50
N PHE A 299 7.41 -6.78 -7.81
CA PHE A 299 6.46 -6.32 -6.79
C PHE A 299 6.88 -6.89 -5.44
N VAL A 300 7.08 -6.05 -4.44
CA VAL A 300 7.52 -6.43 -3.09
C VAL A 300 6.54 -5.95 -2.04
N ASP A 301 6.36 -6.68 -0.94
CA ASP A 301 5.50 -6.27 0.17
C ASP A 301 6.27 -5.62 1.31
N GLY A 302 7.54 -5.89 1.44
CA GLY A 302 8.50 -5.31 2.37
C GLY A 302 9.89 -5.23 1.76
N LEU A 303 10.88 -4.84 2.55
CA LEU A 303 12.25 -4.64 2.05
C LEU A 303 13.29 -5.49 2.73
N GLU A 304 13.02 -6.04 3.90
CA GLU A 304 13.97 -6.92 4.55
C GLU A 304 14.16 -8.21 3.75
N GLY A 305 15.23 -8.25 2.97
CA GLY A 305 15.69 -9.43 2.25
C GLY A 305 14.91 -9.78 0.97
N GLU A 306 13.92 -8.97 0.55
CA GLU A 306 13.07 -9.30 -0.59
C GLU A 306 13.54 -8.71 -1.92
N ILE A 307 14.40 -7.68 -1.91
CA ILE A 307 15.02 -7.23 -3.15
C ILE A 307 16.18 -8.17 -3.45
N ASP A 308 15.98 -9.08 -4.39
CA ASP A 308 17.06 -9.91 -4.90
C ASP A 308 18.13 -9.03 -5.56
N THR A 309 19.23 -8.86 -4.85
CA THR A 309 20.35 -8.03 -5.30
C THR A 309 20.99 -8.58 -6.56
N GLU A 310 20.99 -9.90 -6.77
CA GLU A 310 21.51 -10.53 -7.96
C GLU A 310 20.61 -10.23 -9.17
N TRP A 311 19.28 -10.25 -8.99
CA TRP A 311 18.35 -9.86 -10.03
C TRP A 311 18.55 -8.39 -10.46
N VAL A 312 18.73 -7.47 -9.49
CA VAL A 312 19.05 -6.07 -9.81
C VAL A 312 20.37 -5.97 -10.59
N LYS A 313 21.39 -6.73 -10.24
CA LYS A 313 22.69 -6.72 -10.92
C LYS A 313 22.62 -7.28 -12.34
N THR A 314 21.76 -8.25 -12.61
CA THR A 314 21.65 -8.90 -13.92
C THR A 314 20.73 -8.15 -14.89
N ALA A 315 19.87 -7.27 -14.42
CA ALA A 315 19.00 -6.45 -15.26
C ALA A 315 19.80 -5.57 -16.24
N LYS A 316 19.34 -5.46 -17.49
CA LYS A 316 20.06 -4.69 -18.53
C LYS A 316 19.99 -3.19 -18.32
N ASP A 317 18.84 -2.70 -17.83
CA ASP A 317 18.52 -1.28 -17.66
C ASP A 317 18.10 -0.96 -16.20
N SER A 318 17.22 0.03 -16.05
CA SER A 318 16.63 0.36 -14.75
C SER A 318 15.64 -0.70 -14.30
N VAL A 319 15.76 -1.15 -13.07
CA VAL A 319 14.82 -2.07 -12.45
C VAL A 319 13.70 -1.28 -11.77
N ARG A 320 12.43 -1.62 -12.04
CA ARG A 320 11.29 -1.05 -11.33
C ARG A 320 10.87 -1.96 -10.18
N VAL A 321 11.06 -1.46 -8.97
CA VAL A 321 10.59 -2.09 -7.73
C VAL A 321 9.30 -1.40 -7.30
N THR A 322 8.16 -2.09 -7.37
CA THR A 322 6.86 -1.59 -6.93
C THR A 322 6.51 -2.20 -5.58
N MET A 323 6.40 -1.36 -4.57
CA MET A 323 5.99 -1.81 -3.25
C MET A 323 4.47 -1.93 -3.14
N VAL A 324 4.03 -3.04 -2.58
CA VAL A 324 2.63 -3.40 -2.36
C VAL A 324 2.43 -3.92 -0.92
N PRO A 325 2.77 -3.09 0.10
CA PRO A 325 2.78 -3.54 1.48
C PRO A 325 1.36 -3.84 1.98
N ALA A 326 1.25 -4.82 2.87
CA ALA A 326 -0.02 -5.18 3.51
C ALA A 326 -0.50 -4.13 4.53
N SER A 327 0.40 -3.26 5.02
CA SER A 327 0.09 -2.19 5.97
C SER A 327 0.59 -0.84 5.47
N LYS A 328 0.20 0.24 6.16
CA LYS A 328 0.73 1.57 5.87
C LYS A 328 2.20 1.64 6.23
N LEU A 329 2.99 2.25 5.38
CA LEU A 329 4.41 2.49 5.60
C LEU A 329 4.62 3.57 6.66
N SER A 330 5.38 3.25 7.69
CA SER A 330 5.83 4.19 8.72
C SER A 330 7.15 4.87 8.31
N ILE A 331 7.58 5.85 9.10
CA ILE A 331 8.90 6.48 8.93
C ILE A 331 10.03 5.46 9.05
N VAL A 332 9.89 4.45 9.91
CA VAL A 332 10.88 3.38 10.05
C VAL A 332 10.97 2.58 8.76
N ASP A 333 9.82 2.20 8.18
CA ASP A 333 9.79 1.50 6.89
C ASP A 333 10.44 2.34 5.79
N PHE A 334 10.23 3.67 5.78
CA PHE A 334 10.92 4.56 4.82
C PHE A 334 12.43 4.55 5.00
N HIS A 335 12.90 4.54 6.24
CA HIS A 335 14.32 4.45 6.53
C HIS A 335 14.91 3.12 6.03
N ASP A 336 14.24 2.01 6.30
CA ASP A 336 14.68 0.66 5.89
C ASP A 336 14.70 0.53 4.36
N ILE A 337 13.70 1.11 3.67
CA ILE A 337 13.67 1.24 2.20
C ILE A 337 14.91 1.97 1.69
N MET A 338 15.30 3.04 2.34
CA MET A 338 16.43 3.84 1.94
C MET A 338 17.76 3.12 2.17
N GLU A 339 17.93 2.45 3.31
CA GLU A 339 19.13 1.68 3.60
C GLU A 339 19.27 0.47 2.66
N ALA A 340 18.18 -0.26 2.41
CA ALA A 340 18.18 -1.36 1.45
C ALA A 340 18.59 -0.88 0.05
N THR A 341 18.06 0.26 -0.42
CA THR A 341 18.43 0.81 -1.72
C THR A 341 19.86 1.34 -1.77
N ARG A 342 20.41 1.87 -0.68
CA ARG A 342 21.84 2.25 -0.61
C ARG A 342 22.78 1.06 -0.76
N ASN A 343 22.40 -0.07 -0.18
CA ASN A 343 23.20 -1.31 -0.22
C ASN A 343 23.15 -2.01 -1.59
N LEU A 344 22.26 -1.61 -2.49
CA LEU A 344 22.21 -2.09 -3.86
C LEU A 344 23.28 -1.41 -4.74
N HIS A 345 24.54 -1.49 -4.31
CA HIS A 345 25.66 -0.87 -5.01
C HIS A 345 26.00 -1.56 -6.33
N ASP A 346 25.40 -1.10 -7.42
CA ASP A 346 26.03 -1.09 -8.73
C ASP A 346 25.92 0.35 -9.28
N GLU A 347 27.03 1.05 -9.40
CA GLU A 347 27.10 2.46 -9.81
C GLU A 347 26.48 2.71 -11.20
N ASN A 348 26.29 1.65 -11.98
CA ASN A 348 25.80 1.73 -13.35
C ASN A 348 24.28 1.44 -13.47
N LYS A 349 23.60 1.01 -12.40
CA LYS A 349 22.19 0.61 -12.46
C LYS A 349 21.30 1.55 -11.67
N LYS A 350 20.19 1.93 -12.27
CA LYS A 350 19.22 2.85 -11.70
C LYS A 350 17.95 2.10 -11.30
N ILE A 351 17.50 2.31 -10.09
CA ILE A 351 16.24 1.78 -9.57
C ILE A 351 15.13 2.79 -9.82
N VAL A 352 14.01 2.31 -10.32
CA VAL A 352 12.73 3.02 -10.29
C VAL A 352 11.98 2.51 -9.05
N LEU A 353 11.94 3.30 -7.99
CA LEU A 353 11.22 2.97 -6.76
C LEU A 353 9.79 3.47 -6.87
N ASP A 354 8.83 2.54 -6.82
CA ASP A 354 7.41 2.83 -6.98
C ASP A 354 6.63 2.50 -5.71
N LEU A 355 6.35 3.52 -4.90
CA LEU A 355 5.49 3.43 -3.71
C LEU A 355 4.05 3.91 -3.98
N SER A 356 3.66 4.17 -5.25
CA SER A 356 2.33 4.69 -5.58
C SER A 356 1.17 3.73 -5.20
N ARG A 357 1.48 2.49 -4.87
CA ARG A 357 0.52 1.48 -4.40
C ARG A 357 0.57 1.27 -2.89
N ALA A 358 1.42 1.99 -2.20
CA ALA A 358 1.50 2.02 -0.75
C ALA A 358 0.77 3.25 -0.19
N ASN A 359 0.42 3.20 1.08
CA ASN A 359 -0.05 4.35 1.85
C ASN A 359 0.93 4.66 2.97
N ALA A 360 1.20 5.94 3.20
CA ALA A 360 1.98 6.37 4.33
C ALA A 360 1.13 6.41 5.61
N LYS A 361 1.74 6.07 6.74
CA LYS A 361 1.16 6.21 8.08
C LYS A 361 1.30 7.66 8.55
N GLU A 362 2.47 8.22 8.41
CA GLU A 362 2.76 9.62 8.68
C GLU A 362 2.47 10.47 7.44
N SER A 363 1.94 11.66 7.65
CA SER A 363 1.53 12.56 6.56
C SER A 363 2.63 13.52 6.09
N THR A 364 3.76 13.57 6.78
CA THR A 364 4.82 14.57 6.55
C THR A 364 6.16 13.90 6.24
N LEU A 365 6.79 14.36 5.16
CA LEU A 365 8.19 14.05 4.84
C LEU A 365 9.06 15.28 5.14
N GLU A 366 10.15 15.06 5.88
CA GLU A 366 11.13 16.07 6.21
C GLU A 366 12.53 15.47 6.07
N GLY A 367 13.53 16.29 5.75
CA GLY A 367 14.93 15.90 5.87
C GLY A 367 15.34 15.73 7.34
N LEU A 368 16.61 15.90 7.64
CA LEU A 368 17.12 15.83 9.01
C LEU A 368 16.28 16.69 9.96
N ASN A 369 15.70 16.06 10.99
CA ASN A 369 15.12 16.78 12.11
C ASN A 369 16.22 17.29 13.07
N ASN A 370 15.84 18.07 14.09
CA ASN A 370 16.75 18.64 15.09
C ASN A 370 17.54 17.58 15.88
N ASP A 371 17.11 16.32 15.87
CA ASP A 371 17.75 15.18 16.55
C ASP A 371 18.71 14.40 15.64
N ASN A 372 19.02 14.93 14.44
CA ASN A 372 19.81 14.25 13.38
C ASN A 372 19.22 12.91 12.91
N LYS A 373 17.91 12.68 13.11
CA LYS A 373 17.21 11.54 12.57
C LYS A 373 16.65 11.88 11.19
N TYR A 374 16.96 11.03 10.22
CA TYR A 374 16.41 11.14 8.88
C TYR A 374 14.92 10.76 8.91
N VAL A 375 14.07 11.67 8.49
CA VAL A 375 12.60 11.50 8.47
C VAL A 375 12.06 11.56 7.04
N GLY A 376 12.92 11.40 6.04
CA GLY A 376 12.58 11.50 4.65
C GLY A 376 13.54 10.73 3.76
N PHE A 377 13.31 10.83 2.47
CA PHE A 377 14.11 10.21 1.44
C PHE A 377 15.31 11.08 1.02
N CYS A 378 15.87 11.80 1.95
CA CYS A 378 17.07 12.59 1.69
C CYS A 378 18.33 11.72 1.69
N GLY A 379 19.18 12.01 0.75
CA GLY A 379 20.42 11.26 0.60
C GLY A 379 21.49 11.54 1.64
N GLY A 380 21.35 12.58 2.45
CA GLY A 380 22.38 12.95 3.42
C GLY A 380 22.48 14.44 3.64
N SER A 381 23.50 14.83 4.42
CA SER A 381 23.76 16.23 4.75
C SER A 381 24.53 17.02 3.66
N ASN A 382 25.07 16.31 2.67
CA ASN A 382 25.86 16.89 1.56
C ASN A 382 25.75 16.03 0.29
N ARG A 383 26.36 16.52 -0.81
CA ARG A 383 26.33 15.85 -2.14
C ARG A 383 27.00 14.47 -2.17
N ASP A 384 27.90 14.17 -1.26
CA ASP A 384 28.66 12.92 -1.27
C ASP A 384 27.86 11.75 -0.68
N ASN A 385 26.94 12.05 0.24
CA ASN A 385 26.13 11.08 0.97
C ASN A 385 24.74 10.88 0.38
N GLY A 386 24.47 11.43 -0.81
CA GLY A 386 23.16 11.35 -1.47
C GLY A 386 22.81 9.95 -1.96
N ILE A 387 21.50 9.69 -2.06
CA ILE A 387 20.99 8.47 -2.70
C ILE A 387 21.15 8.64 -4.21
N LYS A 388 22.04 7.85 -4.82
CA LYS A 388 22.38 8.01 -6.25
C LYS A 388 21.86 6.90 -7.15
N ASN A 389 21.47 5.79 -6.59
CA ASN A 389 21.00 4.61 -7.32
C ASN A 389 19.49 4.61 -7.62
N ILE A 390 18.69 5.48 -6.99
CA ILE A 390 17.28 5.67 -7.37
C ILE A 390 17.19 6.80 -8.41
N SER A 391 16.74 6.46 -9.62
CA SER A 391 16.53 7.45 -10.69
C SER A 391 15.13 8.05 -10.64
N LYS A 392 14.09 7.22 -10.47
CA LYS A 392 12.71 7.68 -10.42
C LYS A 392 12.06 7.21 -9.13
N PHE A 393 11.26 8.08 -8.54
CA PHE A 393 10.61 7.82 -7.28
C PHE A 393 9.13 8.23 -7.32
N TYR A 394 8.24 7.25 -7.16
CA TYR A 394 6.81 7.48 -7.01
C TYR A 394 6.47 7.46 -5.52
N LEU A 395 6.04 8.60 -4.99
CA LEU A 395 5.67 8.71 -3.57
C LEU A 395 4.37 7.98 -3.25
N PRO A 396 4.22 7.46 -2.02
CA PRO A 396 2.99 6.82 -1.56
C PRO A 396 1.87 7.84 -1.34
N GLU A 397 0.63 7.37 -1.43
CA GLU A 397 -0.53 8.13 -0.97
C GLU A 397 -0.48 8.29 0.56
N GLY A 398 -1.20 9.30 1.09
CA GLY A 398 -1.19 9.64 2.52
C GLY A 398 -0.16 10.71 2.89
N ILE A 399 0.87 10.95 2.07
CA ILE A 399 1.76 12.10 2.24
C ILE A 399 1.00 13.37 1.86
N THR A 400 0.82 14.28 2.81
CA THR A 400 0.13 15.56 2.61
C THR A 400 1.07 16.75 2.66
N THR A 401 2.25 16.60 3.27
CA THR A 401 3.21 17.69 3.50
C THR A 401 4.63 17.23 3.19
N ILE A 402 5.37 18.04 2.45
CA ILE A 402 6.80 17.87 2.21
C ILE A 402 7.50 19.13 2.74
N LEU A 403 8.48 18.92 3.62
CA LEU A 403 9.24 19.97 4.27
C LEU A 403 10.68 20.06 3.72
N ASN A 404 11.47 20.85 4.39
CA ASN A 404 12.84 21.16 4.01
C ASN A 404 13.70 19.90 3.87
N ARG A 405 14.50 19.81 2.81
CA ARG A 405 15.49 18.75 2.55
C ARG A 405 14.95 17.32 2.42
N ALA A 406 13.64 17.13 2.24
CA ALA A 406 13.05 15.78 2.15
C ALA A 406 13.72 14.87 1.10
N PHE A 407 14.31 15.45 0.04
CA PHE A 407 14.99 14.74 -1.06
C PHE A 407 16.37 15.32 -1.38
N ALA A 408 16.94 16.15 -0.51
CA ALA A 408 18.16 16.89 -0.80
C ALA A 408 19.33 16.00 -1.21
N TYR A 409 20.17 16.52 -2.10
CA TYR A 409 21.44 15.93 -2.56
C TYR A 409 21.33 14.54 -3.18
N SER A 410 20.17 14.18 -3.69
CA SER A 410 19.90 12.84 -4.25
C SER A 410 20.01 12.83 -5.77
N GLY A 411 20.27 11.66 -6.33
CA GLY A 411 20.44 11.42 -7.77
C GLY A 411 19.12 11.22 -8.53
N TYR A 412 17.98 11.60 -7.94
CA TYR A 412 16.69 11.49 -8.61
C TYR A 412 16.66 12.28 -9.90
N THR A 413 16.19 11.66 -10.97
CA THR A 413 15.86 12.33 -12.24
C THR A 413 14.38 12.69 -12.30
N GLU A 414 13.52 11.95 -11.58
CA GLU A 414 12.08 12.19 -11.54
C GLU A 414 11.49 11.83 -10.18
N ILE A 415 10.69 12.71 -9.60
CA ILE A 415 9.83 12.42 -8.45
C ILE A 415 8.39 12.66 -8.85
N VAL A 416 7.53 11.65 -8.62
CA VAL A 416 6.08 11.72 -8.83
C VAL A 416 5.38 11.96 -7.51
N LEU A 417 4.73 13.11 -7.36
CA LEU A 417 4.01 13.52 -6.17
C LEU A 417 2.62 12.90 -6.12
N PRO A 418 2.14 12.43 -4.94
CA PRO A 418 0.87 11.74 -4.79
C PRO A 418 -0.33 12.69 -4.88
N THR A 419 -1.53 12.12 -5.03
CA THR A 419 -2.77 12.90 -5.09
C THR A 419 -3.09 13.60 -3.78
N THR A 420 -2.66 13.03 -2.66
CA THR A 420 -2.90 13.53 -1.29
C THR A 420 -2.04 14.73 -0.89
N LEU A 421 -0.98 15.05 -1.65
CA LEU A 421 -0.08 16.14 -1.30
C LEU A 421 -0.76 17.50 -1.43
N THR A 422 -0.72 18.32 -0.36
CA THR A 422 -1.34 19.64 -0.30
C THR A 422 -0.39 20.76 0.09
N LYS A 423 0.79 20.43 0.66
CA LYS A 423 1.74 21.44 1.16
C LYS A 423 3.18 21.07 0.86
N ILE A 424 3.93 22.07 0.40
CA ILE A 424 5.40 22.02 0.28
C ILE A 424 5.96 23.27 0.96
N SER A 425 6.92 23.09 1.87
CA SER A 425 7.60 24.18 2.58
C SER A 425 9.11 24.00 2.54
N GLY A 426 9.84 25.10 2.67
CA GLY A 426 11.29 25.09 2.59
C GLY A 426 11.81 24.70 1.20
N SER A 427 13.04 24.25 1.11
CA SER A 427 13.65 23.68 -0.09
C SER A 427 13.69 22.16 0.03
N PRO A 428 12.74 21.43 -0.60
CA PRO A 428 12.63 19.97 -0.40
C PRO A 428 13.74 19.19 -1.10
N SER A 429 14.34 19.74 -2.16
CA SER A 429 15.21 19.04 -3.12
C SER A 429 16.47 19.82 -3.48
N ASN A 430 17.00 20.60 -2.55
CA ASN A 430 18.23 21.35 -2.79
C ASN A 430 19.37 20.41 -3.21
N GLY A 431 20.18 20.89 -4.17
CA GLY A 431 21.31 20.13 -4.71
C GLY A 431 20.94 18.92 -5.58
N CYS A 432 19.68 18.80 -6.04
CA CYS A 432 19.24 17.76 -6.98
C CYS A 432 19.35 18.26 -8.41
N ASP A 433 20.51 18.08 -9.03
CA ASP A 433 20.85 18.70 -10.32
C ASP A 433 20.14 18.09 -11.54
N SER A 434 19.58 16.89 -11.43
CA SER A 434 18.90 16.20 -12.53
C SER A 434 17.39 16.07 -12.34
N LEU A 435 16.84 16.58 -11.24
CA LEU A 435 15.46 16.34 -10.84
C LEU A 435 14.47 17.15 -11.67
N VAL A 436 13.42 16.47 -12.15
CA VAL A 436 12.15 17.05 -12.61
C VAL A 436 11.00 16.52 -11.77
N TRP A 437 9.96 17.34 -11.59
CA TRP A 437 8.75 16.97 -10.87
C TRP A 437 7.68 16.45 -11.82
N LYS A 438 6.97 15.44 -11.37
CA LYS A 438 5.73 14.95 -11.97
C LYS A 438 4.64 14.91 -10.91
N ILE A 439 3.41 14.98 -11.33
CA ILE A 439 2.26 14.99 -10.44
C ILE A 439 1.34 13.85 -10.83
N ALA A 440 0.89 13.08 -9.84
CA ALA A 440 -0.11 12.05 -10.07
C ALA A 440 -1.45 12.67 -10.52
N ASP A 441 -2.11 12.00 -11.44
CA ASP A 441 -3.43 12.43 -11.92
C ASP A 441 -4.40 12.55 -10.75
N GLY A 442 -5.08 13.70 -10.64
CA GLY A 442 -6.04 13.97 -9.57
C GLY A 442 -5.50 14.84 -8.43
N ASN A 443 -4.21 15.16 -8.34
CA ASN A 443 -3.73 16.15 -7.39
C ASN A 443 -4.33 17.53 -7.72
N LYS A 444 -4.82 18.23 -6.69
CA LYS A 444 -5.52 19.52 -6.83
C LYS A 444 -4.76 20.71 -6.23
N SER A 445 -3.53 20.48 -5.77
CA SER A 445 -2.72 21.49 -5.09
C SER A 445 -1.53 21.96 -5.93
N PHE A 446 -1.02 21.10 -6.81
CA PHE A 446 0.18 21.34 -7.58
C PHE A 446 0.03 20.95 -9.05
N LYS A 447 0.87 21.55 -9.90
CA LYS A 447 1.11 21.18 -11.30
C LYS A 447 2.58 21.23 -11.61
N ALA A 448 3.03 20.38 -12.51
CA ALA A 448 4.35 20.51 -13.13
C ALA A 448 4.18 21.01 -14.57
N ASP A 449 5.11 21.83 -15.03
CA ASP A 449 5.15 22.22 -16.43
C ASP A 449 5.84 21.14 -17.30
N GLU A 450 5.95 21.37 -18.59
CA GLU A 450 6.57 20.45 -19.55
C GLU A 450 8.06 20.21 -19.31
N LYS A 451 8.74 21.14 -18.63
CA LYS A 451 10.15 21.02 -18.21
C LYS A 451 10.31 20.42 -16.81
N GLY A 452 9.21 20.10 -16.12
CA GLY A 452 9.22 19.50 -14.81
C GLY A 452 9.48 20.48 -13.66
N ALA A 453 9.30 21.77 -13.86
CA ALA A 453 9.26 22.75 -12.78
C ALA A 453 7.92 22.67 -12.05
N LEU A 454 7.95 22.78 -10.72
CA LEU A 454 6.77 22.62 -9.88
C LEU A 454 6.11 23.98 -9.60
N TYR A 455 4.81 24.03 -9.80
CA TYR A 455 3.96 25.19 -9.53
C TYR A 455 2.82 24.84 -8.56
N ASP A 456 2.19 25.84 -7.96
CA ASP A 456 0.86 25.70 -7.38
C ASP A 456 -0.16 25.32 -8.48
N TYR A 457 -1.33 24.81 -8.07
CA TYR A 457 -2.34 24.31 -9.03
C TYR A 457 -2.80 25.37 -10.03
N GLY A 458 -2.85 26.64 -9.61
CA GLY A 458 -3.23 27.80 -10.44
C GLY A 458 -2.13 28.30 -11.37
N MET A 459 -0.93 27.74 -11.31
CA MET A 459 0.28 28.20 -12.02
C MET A 459 0.64 29.67 -11.71
N LYS A 460 0.23 30.15 -10.54
CA LYS A 460 0.48 31.53 -10.07
C LYS A 460 1.79 31.66 -9.30
N THR A 461 2.26 30.56 -8.72
CA THR A 461 3.49 30.55 -7.94
C THR A 461 4.42 29.46 -8.46
N LEU A 462 5.64 29.84 -8.86
CA LEU A 462 6.73 28.87 -9.06
C LEU A 462 7.21 28.38 -7.70
N MET A 463 6.99 27.10 -7.42
CA MET A 463 7.25 26.46 -6.14
C MET A 463 8.68 25.93 -6.03
N VAL A 464 9.13 25.15 -7.02
CA VAL A 464 10.47 24.56 -7.05
C VAL A 464 10.95 24.42 -8.50
N LEU A 465 12.18 24.82 -8.75
CA LEU A 465 12.89 24.64 -10.03
C LEU A 465 14.23 23.96 -9.77
N ASN A 466 14.35 22.71 -10.16
CA ASN A 466 15.59 21.95 -10.08
C ASN A 466 16.35 21.95 -11.41
N GLY A 467 17.59 21.45 -11.37
CA GLY A 467 18.48 21.44 -12.52
C GLY A 467 18.02 20.59 -13.70
N GLY A 468 17.20 19.56 -13.46
CA GLY A 468 16.60 18.75 -14.52
C GLY A 468 15.73 19.55 -15.51
N SER A 469 15.28 20.75 -15.16
CA SER A 469 14.58 21.66 -16.05
C SER A 469 15.49 22.35 -17.08
N GLY A 470 16.82 22.14 -16.99
CA GLY A 470 17.84 22.63 -17.92
C GLY A 470 18.56 23.89 -17.42
N ASP A 471 19.56 24.30 -18.20
CA ASP A 471 20.41 25.46 -17.87
C ASP A 471 19.78 26.80 -18.25
N SER A 472 18.69 26.78 -19.01
CA SER A 472 17.88 27.93 -19.36
C SER A 472 16.40 27.66 -19.10
N TYR A 473 15.80 28.51 -18.27
CA TYR A 473 14.39 28.36 -17.91
C TYR A 473 13.63 29.68 -18.06
N THR A 474 12.44 29.58 -18.67
CA THR A 474 11.48 30.67 -18.75
C THR A 474 10.30 30.35 -17.81
N VAL A 475 10.10 31.19 -16.80
CA VAL A 475 8.95 31.10 -15.91
C VAL A 475 7.66 31.25 -16.71
N LYS A 476 6.65 30.45 -16.44
CA LYS A 476 5.38 30.47 -17.19
C LYS A 476 4.68 31.83 -17.15
N ASP A 477 4.18 32.26 -18.29
CA ASP A 477 3.34 33.46 -18.35
C ASP A 477 2.11 33.31 -17.47
N GLY A 478 1.75 34.42 -16.79
CA GLY A 478 0.66 34.42 -15.80
C GLY A 478 1.08 34.04 -14.39
N THR A 479 2.34 33.58 -14.17
CA THR A 479 2.93 33.44 -12.84
C THR A 479 3.13 34.79 -12.21
N THR A 480 2.72 34.97 -10.96
CA THR A 480 2.84 36.24 -10.23
C THR A 480 3.93 36.24 -9.18
N LYS A 481 4.37 35.06 -8.77
CA LYS A 481 5.34 34.91 -7.67
C LYS A 481 6.34 33.81 -7.93
N ILE A 482 7.61 34.07 -7.61
CA ILE A 482 8.64 33.05 -7.42
C ILE A 482 8.82 32.89 -5.91
N ARG A 483 8.53 31.69 -5.39
CA ARG A 483 8.49 31.40 -3.96
C ARG A 483 9.89 31.45 -3.35
N GLU A 484 9.96 31.66 -2.06
CA GLU A 484 11.15 31.51 -1.24
C GLU A 484 11.80 30.13 -1.48
N TRP A 485 13.11 30.13 -1.70
CA TRP A 485 13.94 28.96 -2.03
C TRP A 485 13.52 28.18 -3.30
N ALA A 486 12.81 28.79 -4.22
CA ALA A 486 12.33 28.09 -5.43
C ALA A 486 13.48 27.50 -6.29
N LEU A 487 14.61 28.19 -6.39
CA LEU A 487 15.80 27.76 -7.12
C LEU A 487 17.00 27.45 -6.18
N TYR A 488 16.73 27.24 -4.90
CA TYR A 488 17.79 27.11 -3.90
C TYR A 488 18.75 25.96 -4.21
N GLU A 489 20.05 26.27 -4.29
CA GLU A 489 21.14 25.34 -4.64
C GLU A 489 20.97 24.64 -6.01
N ASN A 490 20.29 25.29 -6.95
CA ASN A 490 20.26 24.83 -8.35
C ASN A 490 21.59 25.18 -9.03
N SER A 491 22.47 24.19 -9.21
CA SER A 491 23.78 24.37 -9.80
C SER A 491 23.79 24.31 -11.34
N VAL A 492 22.68 24.07 -11.98
CA VAL A 492 22.57 23.87 -13.44
C VAL A 492 22.15 25.15 -14.14
N ILE A 493 21.24 25.92 -13.55
CA ILE A 493 20.66 27.11 -14.17
C ILE A 493 21.71 28.18 -14.49
N LYS A 494 21.74 28.67 -15.72
CA LYS A 494 22.60 29.77 -16.22
C LYS A 494 21.77 30.98 -16.62
N THR A 495 20.58 30.77 -17.19
CA THR A 495 19.69 31.82 -17.67
C THR A 495 18.28 31.62 -17.09
N LEU A 496 17.77 32.67 -16.44
CA LEU A 496 16.39 32.71 -15.92
C LEU A 496 15.62 33.83 -16.62
N THR A 497 14.55 33.51 -17.34
CA THR A 497 13.64 34.49 -17.92
C THR A 497 12.41 34.68 -17.04
N ILE A 498 12.13 35.92 -16.65
CA ILE A 498 11.04 36.31 -15.75
C ILE A 498 10.01 37.07 -16.57
N PRO A 499 8.78 36.58 -16.76
CA PRO A 499 7.73 37.24 -17.51
C PRO A 499 7.21 38.50 -16.80
N ALA A 500 6.55 39.37 -17.56
CA ALA A 500 5.97 40.61 -17.02
C ALA A 500 4.90 40.43 -15.94
N SER A 501 4.32 39.22 -15.87
CA SER A 501 3.31 38.90 -14.88
C SER A 501 3.87 38.67 -13.45
N VAL A 502 5.18 38.43 -13.32
CA VAL A 502 5.81 38.24 -12.01
C VAL A 502 5.97 39.56 -11.30
N THR A 503 5.32 39.69 -10.13
CA THR A 503 5.34 40.88 -9.30
C THR A 503 6.13 40.70 -8.00
N GLU A 504 6.47 39.47 -7.63
CA GLU A 504 7.22 39.15 -6.39
C GLU A 504 8.29 38.06 -6.62
N LEU A 505 9.50 38.38 -6.20
CA LEU A 505 10.61 37.47 -6.00
C LEU A 505 10.84 37.36 -4.48
N SER A 506 10.39 36.25 -3.88
CA SER A 506 10.48 36.07 -2.43
C SER A 506 11.93 35.87 -1.98
N ALA A 507 12.19 35.96 -0.68
CA ALA A 507 13.53 35.83 -0.10
C ALA A 507 14.21 34.52 -0.53
N ASP A 508 15.50 34.60 -0.77
CA ASP A 508 16.36 33.46 -1.14
C ASP A 508 15.86 32.62 -2.35
N CYS A 509 14.91 33.14 -3.16
CA CYS A 509 14.33 32.39 -4.26
C CYS A 509 15.34 31.91 -5.32
N ILE A 510 16.43 32.64 -5.53
CA ILE A 510 17.54 32.32 -6.44
C ILE A 510 18.88 32.11 -5.71
N SER A 511 18.86 31.96 -4.38
CA SER A 511 20.07 31.80 -3.58
C SER A 511 20.77 30.46 -3.86
N GLY A 512 22.10 30.44 -3.83
CA GLY A 512 22.88 29.22 -4.08
C GLY A 512 22.85 28.72 -5.53
N THR A 513 22.64 29.60 -6.50
CA THR A 513 22.71 29.31 -7.94
C THR A 513 24.09 29.68 -8.52
N PRO A 514 25.14 28.85 -8.35
CA PRO A 514 26.53 29.24 -8.62
C PRO A 514 26.81 29.53 -10.09
N ASN A 515 25.98 29.04 -11.03
CA ASN A 515 26.17 29.19 -12.47
C ASN A 515 25.20 30.18 -13.11
N LEU A 516 24.31 30.84 -12.34
CA LEU A 516 23.38 31.83 -12.87
C LEU A 516 24.10 33.11 -13.26
N THR A 517 24.20 33.37 -14.55
CA THR A 517 24.90 34.54 -15.12
C THR A 517 23.96 35.52 -15.79
N THR A 518 22.74 35.09 -16.14
CA THR A 518 21.81 35.88 -16.95
C THR A 518 20.41 35.83 -16.37
N ILE A 519 19.83 36.99 -16.12
CA ILE A 519 18.40 37.15 -15.81
C ILE A 519 17.79 38.03 -16.90
N ILE A 520 16.70 37.58 -17.51
CA ILE A 520 15.96 38.32 -18.54
C ILE A 520 14.60 38.70 -17.97
N CYS A 521 14.36 39.97 -17.71
CA CYS A 521 13.10 40.50 -17.23
C CYS A 521 12.27 41.06 -18.38
N ARG A 522 11.04 40.58 -18.55
CA ARG A 522 10.11 41.06 -19.58
C ARG A 522 9.14 42.13 -19.07
N GLY A 523 9.11 42.38 -17.78
CA GLY A 523 8.25 43.39 -17.16
C GLY A 523 8.82 44.80 -17.31
N THR A 524 8.00 45.77 -17.66
CA THR A 524 8.36 47.19 -17.61
C THR A 524 8.40 47.76 -16.20
N VAL A 525 7.74 47.08 -15.27
CA VAL A 525 7.79 47.36 -13.83
C VAL A 525 8.60 46.24 -13.15
N PRO A 526 9.67 46.57 -12.43
CA PRO A 526 10.45 45.57 -11.69
C PRO A 526 9.60 44.87 -10.62
N ALA A 527 9.68 43.55 -10.60
CA ALA A 527 9.10 42.79 -9.49
C ALA A 527 9.72 43.19 -8.14
N GLU A 528 8.95 43.10 -7.08
CA GLU A 528 9.49 43.25 -5.71
C GLU A 528 10.50 42.12 -5.44
N PHE A 529 11.75 42.49 -5.19
CA PHE A 529 12.79 41.55 -4.85
C PHE A 529 13.07 41.62 -3.36
N LYS A 530 12.74 40.54 -2.61
CA LYS A 530 13.01 40.44 -1.18
C LYS A 530 14.47 40.02 -0.97
N PRO A 531 15.15 40.56 0.06
CA PRO A 531 16.56 40.28 0.26
C PRO A 531 16.84 38.82 0.55
N ASN A 532 17.97 38.34 0.07
CA ASN A 532 18.52 37.07 0.49
C ASN A 532 18.95 37.14 1.96
N THR A 533 18.51 36.19 2.75
CA THR A 533 18.88 36.09 4.17
C THR A 533 20.03 35.10 4.39
N GLY A 534 20.35 34.30 3.36
CA GLY A 534 21.37 33.26 3.38
C GLY A 534 22.76 33.75 2.97
N LYS A 535 23.77 32.95 3.32
CA LYS A 535 25.17 33.19 2.93
C LYS A 535 25.49 32.74 1.49
N ASN A 536 24.54 32.15 0.78
CA ASN A 536 24.76 31.52 -0.51
C ASN A 536 24.65 32.57 -1.64
N LYS A 537 25.74 32.76 -2.34
CA LYS A 537 25.87 33.76 -3.42
C LYS A 537 25.04 33.36 -4.64
N VAL A 538 24.60 34.37 -5.37
CA VAL A 538 23.91 34.24 -6.68
C VAL A 538 24.92 34.42 -7.81
N GLY A 539 25.12 33.35 -8.58
CA GLY A 539 26.05 33.31 -9.70
C GLY A 539 27.53 33.25 -9.32
N PRO A 540 28.42 33.08 -10.30
CA PRO A 540 29.86 32.98 -10.09
C PRO A 540 30.44 34.29 -9.55
N ALA A 541 31.37 34.18 -8.57
CA ALA A 541 31.91 35.35 -7.87
C ALA A 541 32.76 36.28 -8.77
N ASN A 542 33.51 35.70 -9.70
CA ASN A 542 34.52 36.40 -10.48
C ASN A 542 34.11 36.69 -11.94
N GLN A 543 32.83 36.61 -12.25
CA GLN A 543 32.29 36.81 -13.60
C GLN A 543 31.25 37.91 -13.58
N THR A 544 31.26 38.77 -14.62
CA THR A 544 30.19 39.74 -14.84
C THR A 544 28.88 39.02 -15.18
N LYS A 545 27.80 39.40 -14.50
CA LYS A 545 26.46 38.85 -14.64
C LYS A 545 25.51 39.93 -15.16
N THR A 546 24.54 39.56 -15.96
CA THR A 546 23.70 40.54 -16.66
C THR A 546 22.23 40.35 -16.37
N ILE A 547 21.54 41.44 -16.04
CA ILE A 547 20.09 41.54 -15.95
C ILE A 547 19.63 42.32 -17.20
N TYR A 548 19.01 41.62 -18.13
CA TYR A 548 18.40 42.25 -19.30
C TYR A 548 16.99 42.72 -18.96
N VAL A 549 16.70 43.98 -19.30
CA VAL A 549 15.42 44.64 -19.00
C VAL A 549 14.86 45.34 -20.23
N PRO A 550 13.55 45.62 -20.31
CA PRO A 550 12.98 46.39 -21.40
C PRO A 550 13.59 47.80 -21.50
N LYS A 551 13.64 48.32 -22.74
CA LYS A 551 14.14 49.64 -23.03
C LYS A 551 13.45 50.73 -22.20
N GLY A 552 14.22 51.60 -21.59
CA GLY A 552 13.77 52.71 -20.74
C GLY A 552 13.49 52.32 -19.27
N CYS A 553 13.70 51.04 -18.90
CA CYS A 553 13.40 50.57 -17.53
C CYS A 553 14.64 50.36 -16.66
N GLY A 554 15.84 50.59 -17.19
CA GLY A 554 17.11 50.27 -16.50
C GLY A 554 17.22 50.90 -15.13
N LYS A 555 16.94 52.19 -15.00
CA LYS A 555 17.02 52.93 -13.73
C LYS A 555 16.06 52.37 -12.66
N ASP A 556 14.86 51.95 -13.03
CA ASP A 556 13.89 51.40 -12.10
C ASP A 556 14.34 50.04 -11.58
N TYR A 557 14.93 49.20 -12.44
CA TYR A 557 15.52 47.92 -12.02
C TYR A 557 16.75 48.11 -11.16
N GLU A 558 17.65 49.05 -11.47
CA GLU A 558 18.79 49.38 -10.64
C GLU A 558 18.37 49.83 -9.23
N ALA A 559 17.36 50.68 -9.15
CA ALA A 559 16.84 51.16 -7.88
C ALA A 559 16.19 50.02 -7.05
N LYS A 560 15.32 49.22 -7.72
CA LYS A 560 14.53 48.20 -7.05
C LYS A 560 15.32 46.95 -6.65
N TRP A 561 16.31 46.56 -7.51
CA TRP A 561 17.10 45.35 -7.33
C TRP A 561 18.53 45.62 -6.79
N LYS A 562 18.72 46.78 -6.18
CA LYS A 562 19.98 47.22 -5.60
C LYS A 562 20.67 46.17 -4.72
N ILE A 563 19.89 45.36 -3.99
CA ILE A 563 20.40 44.30 -3.14
C ILE A 563 21.15 43.25 -3.97
N LEU A 564 20.53 42.75 -5.06
CA LEU A 564 21.17 41.78 -5.95
C LEU A 564 22.40 42.36 -6.64
N LEU A 565 22.32 43.61 -7.07
CA LEU A 565 23.44 44.32 -7.73
C LEU A 565 24.65 44.46 -6.77
N ASN A 566 24.41 44.71 -5.48
CA ASN A 566 25.46 44.85 -4.46
C ASN A 566 26.09 43.51 -4.03
N GLU A 567 25.41 42.39 -4.23
CA GLU A 567 25.92 41.06 -3.84
C GLU A 567 26.96 40.50 -4.81
N GLY A 568 27.29 41.19 -5.90
CA GLY A 568 28.41 40.86 -6.79
C GLY A 568 28.15 41.09 -8.26
N ASN A 569 29.03 41.69 -8.94
CA ASN A 569 29.24 41.90 -10.40
C ASN A 569 28.01 41.77 -11.34
N TRP A 570 26.83 42.18 -10.89
CA TRP A 570 25.62 42.26 -11.73
C TRP A 570 25.53 43.64 -12.40
N GLN A 571 25.18 43.64 -13.64
CA GLN A 571 24.89 44.88 -14.42
C GLN A 571 23.52 44.82 -15.07
N VAL A 572 22.87 45.95 -15.17
CA VAL A 572 21.59 46.10 -15.88
C VAL A 572 21.85 46.52 -17.32
N VAL A 573 21.25 45.85 -18.29
CA VAL A 573 21.36 46.14 -19.72
C VAL A 573 19.96 46.22 -20.34
N GLU A 574 19.66 47.33 -20.97
CA GLU A 574 18.40 47.52 -21.69
C GLU A 574 18.42 46.80 -23.04
N GLN A 575 17.34 46.08 -23.34
CA GLN A 575 17.11 45.43 -24.64
C GLN A 575 16.00 46.12 -25.42
N ASN A 576 16.14 46.13 -26.75
CA ASN A 576 15.12 46.69 -27.65
C ASN A 576 13.85 45.82 -27.68
#